data_12ad1cf1decb6dc8e3bc06aa435da536
#
_entry.id   12ad1cf1decb6dc8e3bc06aa435da536
#
_cell.length_a   1.000
_cell.length_b   1.000
_cell.length_c   1.000
_cell.angle_alpha   90.00
_cell.angle_beta   90.00
_cell.angle_gamma   90.00
#
_symmetry.space_group_name_H-M   'P 1'
#
loop_
_entity.id
_entity.type
_entity.pdbx_description
1 polymer ?
#
loop_
_entity_poly.entity_id
_entity_poly.type
_entity_poly.pdbx_seq_one_letter_code
_entity_poly.pdbx_strand_id
1 'polypeptide(L)'
;MQRKPIDLTRLGTLRCAIAPEPRLDMDGEVRRDRDGNPLWVTSVAVRQLESRTVDTLDVVTPLKPTGLVEGGEVKITNLWANDWEIDGRKGVSFRADAITPAPVSVPAGPARGSKGDAA
;
A
#
# COMPACT_ATOMS: atom_id res chain seq x y z
N MET A 1 13.56 -16.62 -5.26
CA MET A 1 12.53 -15.58 -5.19
C MET A 1 12.78 -14.51 -6.23
N GLN A 2 11.78 -14.18 -6.98
CA GLN A 2 11.89 -13.12 -7.97
C GLN A 2 11.18 -11.87 -7.48
N ARG A 3 11.86 -10.76 -7.63
CA ARG A 3 11.29 -9.45 -7.32
C ARG A 3 10.86 -8.80 -8.62
N LYS A 4 9.59 -8.40 -8.69
CA LYS A 4 9.02 -7.81 -9.90
C LYS A 4 8.49 -6.43 -9.58
N PRO A 5 8.89 -5.41 -10.36
CA PRO A 5 8.31 -4.08 -10.20
C PRO A 5 6.86 -4.08 -10.67
N ILE A 6 6.03 -3.33 -9.96
CA ILE A 6 4.62 -3.20 -10.31
C ILE A 6 4.43 -1.84 -10.99
N ASP A 7 3.78 -1.86 -12.14
CA ASP A 7 3.45 -0.64 -12.86
C ASP A 7 2.21 -0.01 -12.21
N LEU A 8 2.47 1.00 -11.38
CA LEU A 8 1.40 1.66 -10.63
C LEU A 8 0.45 2.43 -11.54
N THR A 9 0.90 2.81 -12.74
CA THR A 9 0.03 3.55 -13.66
C THR A 9 -1.10 2.70 -14.21
N ARG A 10 -0.99 1.39 -14.10
CA ARG A 10 -2.03 0.47 -14.56
C ARG A 10 -3.04 0.13 -13.47
N LEU A 11 -2.83 0.63 -12.28
CA LEU A 11 -3.76 0.45 -11.17
C LEU A 11 -4.66 1.66 -11.05
N GLY A 12 -5.85 1.45 -10.52
CA GLY A 12 -6.76 2.54 -10.23
C GLY A 12 -6.43 3.22 -8.92
N THR A 13 -7.43 3.77 -8.29
CA THR A 13 -7.26 4.47 -7.02
C THR A 13 -6.72 3.54 -5.94
N LEU A 14 -5.74 4.03 -5.19
CA LEU A 14 -5.18 3.34 -4.04
C LEU A 14 -5.66 4.03 -2.77
N ARG A 15 -6.19 3.25 -1.83
CA ARG A 15 -6.66 3.79 -0.55
C ARG A 15 -6.10 2.99 0.59
N CYS A 16 -5.85 3.66 1.71
CA CYS A 16 -5.42 2.98 2.93
C CYS A 16 -6.61 2.22 3.51
N ALA A 17 -6.50 0.90 3.57
CA ALA A 17 -7.56 0.07 4.14
C ALA A 17 -7.32 -0.18 5.62
N ILE A 18 -6.07 -0.44 6.02
CA ILE A 18 -5.69 -0.62 7.41
C ILE A 18 -4.44 0.22 7.65
N ALA A 19 -4.47 1.03 8.70
CA ALA A 19 -3.37 1.93 9.04
C ALA A 19 -2.06 1.16 9.28
N PRO A 20 -0.90 1.83 9.11
CA PRO A 20 0.38 1.16 9.29
C PRO A 20 0.55 0.57 10.68
N GLU A 21 1.07 -0.65 10.72
CA GLU A 21 1.38 -1.37 11.94
C GLU A 21 2.77 -1.97 11.83
N PRO A 22 3.48 -2.17 12.94
CA PRO A 22 4.75 -2.87 12.88
C PRO A 22 4.57 -4.28 12.34
N ARG A 23 5.45 -4.70 11.45
CA ARG A 23 5.44 -6.06 10.94
C ARG A 23 6.02 -6.99 11.99
N LEU A 24 5.25 -7.96 12.43
CA LEU A 24 5.70 -8.90 13.45
C LEU A 24 6.09 -10.22 12.81
N ASP A 25 7.07 -10.90 13.42
CA ASP A 25 7.41 -12.25 13.03
C ASP A 25 6.51 -13.25 13.79
N MET A 26 6.79 -14.53 13.62
CA MET A 26 5.94 -15.58 14.23
C MET A 26 6.02 -15.58 15.74
N ASP A 27 7.08 -15.02 16.32
CA ASP A 27 7.26 -14.93 17.76
C ASP A 27 6.70 -13.65 18.36
N GLY A 28 6.06 -12.80 17.54
CA GLY A 28 5.51 -11.53 18.00
C GLY A 28 6.53 -10.42 18.08
N GLU A 29 7.73 -10.62 17.57
CA GLU A 29 8.78 -9.61 17.59
C GLU A 29 8.76 -8.78 16.32
N VAL A 30 9.13 -7.50 16.44
CA VAL A 30 9.14 -6.60 15.30
C VAL A 30 10.22 -7.03 14.32
N ARG A 31 9.84 -7.23 13.06
CA ARG A 31 10.79 -7.55 12.00
C ARG A 31 11.56 -6.30 11.60
N ARG A 32 12.84 -6.48 11.34
CA ARG A 32 13.72 -5.35 10.98
C ARG A 32 14.40 -5.65 9.66
N ASP A 33 14.79 -4.58 8.95
CA ASP A 33 15.57 -4.72 7.73
C ASP A 33 17.04 -4.90 8.08
N ARG A 34 17.90 -4.89 7.05
CA ARG A 34 19.33 -5.09 7.24
C ARG A 34 19.98 -4.01 8.08
N ASP A 35 19.42 -2.81 8.05
CA ASP A 35 19.96 -1.66 8.75
C ASP A 35 19.40 -1.55 10.18
N GLY A 36 18.60 -2.51 10.60
CA GLY A 36 18.03 -2.52 11.92
C GLY A 36 16.74 -1.70 12.07
N ASN A 37 16.22 -1.17 10.97
CA ASN A 37 15.00 -0.39 11.02
C ASN A 37 13.76 -1.30 11.07
N PRO A 38 12.79 -0.99 11.94
CA PRO A 38 11.58 -1.80 11.98
C PRO A 38 10.83 -1.72 10.66
N LEU A 39 10.30 -2.86 10.25
CA LEU A 39 9.46 -2.93 9.06
C LEU A 39 8.01 -2.67 9.44
N TRP A 40 7.29 -2.00 8.56
CA TRP A 40 5.89 -1.65 8.77
C TRP A 40 5.04 -2.28 7.68
N VAL A 41 3.81 -2.62 8.01
CA VAL A 41 2.87 -3.15 7.03
C VAL A 41 1.64 -2.25 7.00
N THR A 42 1.22 -1.91 5.79
CA THR A 42 0.03 -1.12 5.55
C THR A 42 -0.85 -1.87 4.56
N SER A 43 -2.12 -2.02 4.86
CA SER A 43 -3.04 -2.64 3.91
C SER A 43 -3.61 -1.57 2.99
N VAL A 44 -3.47 -1.79 1.70
CA VAL A 44 -3.90 -0.83 0.68
C VAL A 44 -4.93 -1.48 -0.22
N ALA A 45 -6.07 -0.83 -0.37
CA ALA A 45 -7.12 -1.27 -1.30
C ALA A 45 -6.81 -0.70 -2.68
N VAL A 46 -6.80 -1.58 -3.68
CA VAL A 46 -6.42 -1.23 -5.05
C VAL A 46 -7.61 -1.49 -5.96
N ARG A 47 -8.09 -0.45 -6.64
CA ARG A 47 -9.14 -0.58 -7.65
C ARG A 47 -8.51 -1.06 -8.95
N GLN A 48 -8.98 -2.17 -9.49
CA GLN A 48 -8.51 -2.63 -10.80
C GLN A 48 -9.17 -1.80 -11.90
N LEU A 49 -8.37 -1.31 -12.84
CA LEU A 49 -8.90 -0.46 -13.91
C LEU A 49 -9.74 -1.23 -14.92
N GLU A 50 -9.41 -2.49 -15.13
CA GLU A 50 -10.02 -3.27 -16.21
C GLU A 50 -11.17 -4.15 -15.73
N SER A 51 -11.55 -4.06 -14.47
CA SER A 51 -12.64 -4.86 -13.95
C SER A 51 -13.24 -4.15 -12.73
N ARG A 52 -14.40 -4.66 -12.29
CA ARG A 52 -15.04 -4.13 -11.08
C ARG A 52 -14.51 -4.85 -9.86
N THR A 53 -13.20 -4.90 -9.73
CA THR A 53 -12.56 -5.64 -8.65
C THR A 53 -11.74 -4.71 -7.79
N VAL A 54 -11.81 -4.93 -6.49
CA VAL A 54 -10.96 -4.25 -5.52
C VAL A 54 -10.16 -5.32 -4.79
N ASP A 55 -8.84 -5.21 -4.86
CA ASP A 55 -7.95 -6.12 -4.15
C ASP A 55 -7.32 -5.37 -2.97
N THR A 56 -6.97 -6.13 -1.94
CA THR A 56 -6.24 -5.56 -0.81
C THR A 56 -4.84 -6.15 -0.78
N LEU A 57 -3.85 -5.27 -0.71
CA LEU A 57 -2.45 -5.65 -0.65
C LEU A 57 -1.87 -5.26 0.69
N ASP A 58 -1.16 -6.18 1.33
CA ASP A 58 -0.36 -5.85 2.50
C ASP A 58 1.02 -5.45 2.03
N VAL A 59 1.35 -4.17 2.18
CA VAL A 59 2.58 -3.59 1.65
C VAL A 59 3.54 -3.32 2.80
N VAL A 60 4.74 -3.88 2.70
CA VAL A 60 5.79 -3.71 3.71
C VAL A 60 6.68 -2.54 3.31
N THR A 61 6.94 -1.64 4.25
CA THR A 61 7.85 -0.51 4.04
C THR A 61 8.90 -0.48 5.14
N PRO A 62 10.11 0.04 4.84
CA PRO A 62 11.18 0.12 5.85
C PRO A 62 10.98 1.23 6.88
N LEU A 63 10.16 2.22 6.55
CA LEU A 63 9.88 3.34 7.46
C LEU A 63 8.39 3.42 7.69
N LYS A 64 8.01 3.93 8.85
CA LYS A 64 6.59 4.10 9.16
C LYS A 64 5.97 5.14 8.23
N PRO A 65 4.98 4.77 7.44
CA PRO A 65 4.23 5.76 6.69
C PRO A 65 3.52 6.72 7.64
N THR A 66 3.55 8.00 7.33
CA THR A 66 2.93 9.01 8.18
C THR A 66 1.82 9.72 7.43
N GLY A 67 0.84 10.20 8.17
CA GLY A 67 -0.27 10.98 7.61
C GLY A 67 -1.33 10.15 6.91
N LEU A 68 -1.25 8.82 6.96
CA LEU A 68 -2.24 7.97 6.33
C LEU A 68 -3.49 7.87 7.21
N VAL A 69 -4.65 7.97 6.58
CA VAL A 69 -5.94 7.84 7.24
C VAL A 69 -6.70 6.71 6.57
N GLU A 70 -7.27 5.82 7.36
CA GLU A 70 -8.05 4.72 6.79
C GLU A 70 -9.17 5.27 5.93
N GLY A 71 -9.28 4.76 4.71
CA GLY A 71 -10.20 5.27 3.71
C GLY A 71 -9.62 6.37 2.83
N GLY A 72 -8.50 6.96 3.24
CA GLY A 72 -7.87 8.04 2.48
C GLY A 72 -7.07 7.54 1.32
N GLU A 73 -6.93 8.36 0.30
CA GLU A 73 -6.18 8.02 -0.89
C GLU A 73 -4.68 8.07 -0.60
N VAL A 74 -3.93 7.13 -1.16
CA VAL A 74 -2.48 7.05 -0.93
C VAL A 74 -1.73 6.93 -2.24
N LYS A 75 -0.45 7.25 -2.17
CA LYS A 75 0.51 7.08 -3.25
C LYS A 75 1.61 6.15 -2.77
N ILE A 76 1.94 5.17 -3.60
CA ILE A 76 3.00 4.21 -3.30
C ILE A 76 4.21 4.52 -4.17
N THR A 77 5.39 4.52 -3.56
CA THR A 77 6.64 4.74 -4.27
C THR A 77 7.35 3.41 -4.45
N ASN A 78 7.59 3.02 -5.71
CA ASN A 78 8.32 1.80 -6.06
C ASN A 78 7.75 0.54 -5.43
N LEU A 79 6.60 0.11 -5.93
CA LEU A 79 5.96 -1.11 -5.46
C LEU A 79 6.60 -2.33 -6.13
N TRP A 80 6.95 -3.32 -5.32
CA TRP A 80 7.53 -4.57 -5.77
C TRP A 80 6.70 -5.74 -5.30
N ALA A 81 6.59 -6.75 -6.13
CA ALA A 81 5.99 -8.03 -5.76
C ALA A 81 7.11 -9.08 -5.69
N ASN A 82 7.13 -9.85 -4.61
CA ASN A 82 8.08 -10.95 -4.44
C ASN A 82 7.31 -12.26 -4.35
N ASP A 83 7.62 -13.19 -5.24
CA ASP A 83 7.07 -14.53 -5.14
C ASP A 83 7.87 -15.31 -4.11
N TRP A 84 7.16 -16.09 -3.30
CA TRP A 84 7.82 -16.94 -2.32
C TRP A 84 7.19 -18.32 -2.32
N GLU A 85 7.99 -19.29 -1.91
CA GLU A 85 7.53 -20.66 -1.75
C GLU A 85 8.22 -21.26 -0.54
N ILE A 86 7.44 -21.76 0.43
CA ILE A 86 7.96 -22.39 1.64
C ILE A 86 7.09 -23.62 1.91
N ASP A 87 7.73 -24.79 2.02
CA ASP A 87 7.06 -26.06 2.36
C ASP A 87 5.86 -26.35 1.46
N GLY A 88 6.00 -26.11 0.17
CA GLY A 88 4.92 -26.34 -0.79
C GLY A 88 3.86 -25.27 -0.85
N ARG A 89 3.97 -24.25 -0.02
CA ARG A 89 3.07 -23.09 -0.06
C ARG A 89 3.67 -22.01 -0.91
N LYS A 90 2.83 -21.38 -1.70
CA LYS A 90 3.24 -20.26 -2.56
C LYS A 90 2.45 -19.03 -2.20
N GLY A 91 3.07 -17.89 -2.36
CA GLY A 91 2.40 -16.62 -2.16
C GLY A 91 3.17 -15.48 -2.77
N VAL A 92 2.61 -14.30 -2.61
CA VAL A 92 3.23 -13.07 -3.08
C VAL A 92 3.24 -12.09 -1.92
N SER A 93 4.41 -11.51 -1.66
CA SER A 93 4.52 -10.41 -0.71
C SER A 93 4.78 -9.13 -1.46
N PHE A 94 4.29 -8.02 -0.94
CA PHE A 94 4.44 -6.71 -1.57
C PHE A 94 5.31 -5.83 -0.70
N ARG A 95 6.12 -5.02 -1.37
CA ARG A 95 7.10 -4.18 -0.71
C ARG A 95 7.19 -2.86 -1.46
N ALA A 96 7.36 -1.77 -0.73
CA ALA A 96 7.51 -0.46 -1.34
C ALA A 96 8.53 0.36 -0.57
N ASP A 97 9.06 1.38 -1.23
CA ASP A 97 10.00 2.29 -0.57
C ASP A 97 9.26 3.22 0.39
N ALA A 98 8.06 3.65 0.03
CA ALA A 98 7.28 4.55 0.85
C ALA A 98 5.81 4.51 0.45
N ILE A 99 4.95 4.86 1.40
CA ILE A 99 3.54 5.12 1.14
C ILE A 99 3.23 6.46 1.75
N THR A 100 2.67 7.37 0.95
CA THR A 100 2.36 8.73 1.40
C THR A 100 0.90 9.04 1.12
N PRO A 101 0.30 9.99 1.86
CA PRO A 101 -1.05 10.45 1.50
C PRO A 101 -1.02 11.05 0.11
N ALA A 102 -1.95 10.66 -0.74
CA ALA A 102 -2.06 11.29 -2.04
C ALA A 102 -2.59 12.71 -1.86
N PRO A 103 -2.05 13.66 -2.61
CA PRO A 103 -2.65 14.99 -2.58
C PRO A 103 -4.10 14.85 -3.01
N VAL A 104 -4.98 15.49 -2.26
CA VAL A 104 -6.38 15.53 -2.65
C VAL A 104 -6.40 16.16 -4.03
N SER A 105 -6.63 15.34 -5.04
CA SER A 105 -6.86 15.88 -6.35
C SER A 105 -8.20 16.58 -6.25
N VAL A 106 -8.16 17.86 -6.00
CA VAL A 106 -9.34 18.66 -6.15
C VAL A 106 -9.69 18.55 -7.63
N PRO A 107 -10.77 17.88 -7.95
CA PRO A 107 -11.20 17.94 -9.31
C PRO A 107 -11.39 19.42 -9.57
N ALA A 108 -10.68 19.88 -10.51
CA ALA A 108 -10.92 21.24 -10.93
C ALA A 108 -12.38 21.31 -11.29
N GLY A 109 -13.11 21.75 -10.42
CA GLY A 109 -14.46 21.76 -10.74
C GLY A 109 -15.29 21.66 -9.63
N PRO A 110 -15.57 21.88 -9.67
CA PRO A 110 -16.15 21.86 -8.93
C PRO A 110 -16.70 21.37 -8.39
N ALA A 111 -16.63 21.31 -8.27
CA ALA A 111 -16.89 20.82 -7.85
C ALA A 111 -17.33 20.33 -7.23
N ARG A 112 -17.28 20.23 -6.79
CA ARG A 112 -17.56 19.75 -6.06
C ARG A 112 -17.95 19.58 -5.51
N GLY A 113 -17.83 19.83 -5.60
CA GLY A 113 -17.86 19.84 -4.93
C GLY A 113 -18.08 19.48 -4.52
N SER A 114 -18.12 19.70 -4.32
CA SER A 114 -18.15 19.52 -3.75
C SER A 114 -18.37 19.00 -3.30
N LYS A 115 -18.17 19.08 -3.10
CA LYS A 115 -18.20 18.78 -2.44
C LYS A 115 -18.29 18.53 -1.98
N GLY A 116 -18.13 18.76 -2.06
CA GLY A 116 -18.07 18.72 -1.56
C GLY A 116 -18.10 18.49 -1.45
N ASP A 117 -18.06 18.70 -1.27
CA ASP A 117 -18.06 18.72 -1.00
C ASP A 117 -18.20 18.62 -0.92
N ALA A 118 -18.06 18.99 -1.03
CA ALA A 118 -18.11 19.13 -0.79
C ALA A 118 -18.34 19.01 -0.66
N ALA A 119 -18.21 19.24 -0.73
CA ALA A 119 -18.41 19.28 -0.50
C ALA A 119 -18.70 19.02 -0.16
#